data_f630f8e9ad64a1b3f2e12c344af582c3
#
_entry.id   f630f8e9ad64a1b3f2e12c344af582c3
#
_cell.length_a   1.000
_cell.length_b   1.000
_cell.length_c   1.000
_cell.angle_alpha   90.00
_cell.angle_beta   90.00
_cell.angle_gamma   90.00
#
_symmetry.space_group_name_H-M   'P 1'
#
loop_
_entity.id
_entity.type
_entity.pdbx_description
1 polymer ?
#
loop_
_entity_poly.entity_id
_entity_poly.type
_entity_poly.pdbx_seq_one_letter_code
_entity_poly.pdbx_strand_id
1 'polypeptide(L)'
;MGYVEDTLGSGETIEYDISFHWLWTFSAYTIFVIMGAAALALYLVLGPMTAVVATEPMIRLIPSLLLAVIGLVIFLHMMIKKWTTERVLTDIRFIQKTGWIARHTEEIRIDRMEEVNLDQSLFGRILDYGDVQISGVGTG
;
A
#
# COMPACT_ATOMS: atom_id res chain seq x y z
N MET A 1 -15.36 5.31 12.24
CA MET A 1 -16.24 4.12 12.27
C MET A 1 -15.94 3.36 10.99
N GLY A 2 -15.33 2.19 11.12
CA GLY A 2 -14.97 1.35 9.98
C GLY A 2 -16.16 0.51 9.52
N TYR A 3 -16.14 0.08 8.28
CA TYR A 3 -17.19 -0.82 7.74
C TYR A 3 -17.32 -2.13 8.54
N VAL A 4 -16.21 -2.59 9.13
CA VAL A 4 -16.19 -3.81 9.92
C VAL A 4 -17.04 -3.66 11.18
N GLU A 5 -17.02 -2.50 11.83
CA GLU A 5 -17.86 -2.22 13.01
C GLU A 5 -19.36 -2.35 12.73
N ASP A 6 -19.79 -1.97 11.51
CA ASP A 6 -21.19 -2.06 11.08
C ASP A 6 -21.62 -3.51 10.72
N THR A 7 -20.66 -4.44 10.54
CA THR A 7 -20.92 -5.84 10.14
C THR A 7 -20.75 -6.84 11.28
N LEU A 8 -20.39 -6.37 12.47
CA LEU A 8 -20.24 -7.23 13.65
C LEU A 8 -21.57 -7.88 14.07
N GLY A 9 -21.51 -9.15 14.43
CA GLY A 9 -22.64 -9.88 14.99
C GLY A 9 -22.97 -9.41 16.41
N SER A 10 -24.21 -9.70 16.89
CA SER A 10 -24.62 -9.39 18.25
C SER A 10 -23.76 -10.17 19.26
N GLY A 11 -22.90 -9.46 19.99
CA GLY A 11 -21.99 -10.05 20.98
C GLY A 11 -20.59 -10.37 20.46
N GLU A 12 -20.29 -10.09 19.21
CA GLU A 12 -18.94 -10.21 18.61
C GLU A 12 -18.07 -9.02 19.04
N THR A 13 -16.85 -9.31 19.53
CA THR A 13 -15.92 -8.30 20.01
C THR A 13 -14.68 -8.26 19.15
N ILE A 14 -14.20 -7.02 18.88
CA ILE A 14 -12.92 -6.82 18.19
C ILE A 14 -11.80 -7.05 19.19
N GLU A 15 -10.94 -8.03 18.92
CA GLU A 15 -9.76 -8.32 19.72
C GLU A 15 -8.54 -7.52 19.25
N TYR A 16 -8.34 -7.45 17.92
CA TYR A 16 -7.21 -6.74 17.32
C TYR A 16 -7.60 -6.05 16.01
N ASP A 17 -7.21 -4.79 15.89
CA ASP A 17 -7.21 -4.02 14.64
C ASP A 17 -5.82 -4.07 14.02
N ILE A 18 -5.72 -4.71 12.85
CA ILE A 18 -4.44 -4.97 12.17
C ILE A 18 -4.23 -3.91 11.10
N SER A 19 -3.37 -2.96 11.38
CA SER A 19 -3.04 -1.87 10.48
C SER A 19 -1.72 -2.10 9.72
N PHE A 20 -1.54 -1.35 8.62
CA PHE A 20 -0.25 -1.33 7.93
C PHE A 20 0.83 -0.75 8.83
N HIS A 21 1.99 -1.42 8.88
CA HIS A 21 3.15 -0.91 9.60
C HIS A 21 3.58 0.47 9.06
N TRP A 22 4.10 1.34 9.92
CA TRP A 22 4.53 2.69 9.56
C TRP A 22 5.52 2.71 8.37
N LEU A 23 6.29 1.64 8.20
CA LEU A 23 7.26 1.48 7.12
C LEU A 23 6.59 1.52 5.74
N TRP A 24 5.34 1.06 5.61
CA TRP A 24 4.57 1.18 4.37
C TRP A 24 4.39 2.65 3.96
N THR A 25 4.04 3.49 4.93
CA THR A 25 3.87 4.92 4.69
C THR A 25 5.21 5.58 4.39
N PHE A 26 6.25 5.22 5.14
CA PHE A 26 7.60 5.73 4.93
C PHE A 26 8.13 5.38 3.54
N SER A 27 7.95 4.13 3.09
CA SER A 27 8.37 3.70 1.75
C SER A 27 7.64 4.46 0.64
N ALA A 28 6.34 4.74 0.81
CA ALA A 28 5.56 5.51 -0.16
C ALA A 28 6.10 6.94 -0.31
N TYR A 29 6.38 7.63 0.80
CA TYR A 29 7.00 8.97 0.77
C TYR A 29 8.41 8.94 0.20
N THR A 30 9.21 7.93 0.54
CA THR A 30 10.58 7.77 0.01
C THR A 30 10.57 7.61 -1.50
N ILE A 31 9.71 6.74 -2.03
CA ILE A 31 9.56 6.55 -3.49
C ILE A 31 9.12 7.86 -4.15
N PHE A 32 8.14 8.56 -3.59
CA PHE A 32 7.65 9.82 -4.11
C PHE A 32 8.75 10.89 -4.18
N VAL A 33 9.54 11.04 -3.11
CA VAL A 33 10.67 11.99 -3.05
C VAL A 33 11.76 11.62 -4.05
N ILE A 34 12.13 10.33 -4.15
CA ILE A 34 13.15 9.87 -5.11
C ILE A 34 12.70 10.12 -6.55
N MET A 35 11.45 9.81 -6.88
CA MET A 35 10.91 10.04 -8.23
C MET A 35 10.82 11.53 -8.55
N GLY A 36 10.44 12.38 -7.59
CA GLY A 36 10.42 13.82 -7.73
C GLY A 36 11.84 14.41 -7.93
N ALA A 37 12.80 13.95 -7.14
CA ALA A 37 14.20 14.34 -7.28
C ALA A 37 14.78 13.90 -8.64
N ALA A 38 14.48 12.69 -9.09
CA ALA A 38 14.89 12.18 -10.40
C ALA A 38 14.26 12.98 -11.55
N ALA A 39 12.98 13.35 -11.43
CA ALA A 39 12.31 14.22 -12.41
C ALA A 39 12.95 15.61 -12.50
N LEU A 40 13.27 16.19 -11.33
CA LEU A 40 13.97 17.48 -11.26
C LEU A 40 15.39 17.39 -11.84
N ALA A 41 16.14 16.35 -11.48
CA ALA A 41 17.48 16.13 -12.02
C ALA A 41 17.45 15.97 -13.54
N LEU A 42 16.50 15.20 -14.07
CA LEU A 42 16.32 15.04 -15.51
C LEU A 42 16.02 16.38 -16.21
N TYR A 43 15.14 17.19 -15.62
CA TYR A 43 14.82 18.52 -16.12
C TYR A 43 16.06 19.44 -16.17
N LEU A 44 16.88 19.42 -15.12
CA LEU A 44 18.10 20.24 -15.02
C LEU A 44 19.19 19.76 -15.96
N VAL A 45 19.38 18.45 -16.13
CA VAL A 45 20.38 17.86 -17.03
C VAL A 45 20.04 18.14 -18.51
N LEU A 46 18.76 18.03 -18.87
CA LEU A 46 18.32 18.30 -20.23
C LEU A 46 18.34 19.81 -20.58
N GLY A 47 18.31 20.68 -19.59
CA GLY A 47 18.32 22.16 -19.81
C GLY A 47 19.47 22.65 -20.64
N PRO A 48 20.74 22.39 -20.30
CA PRO A 48 21.90 22.80 -21.10
C PRO A 48 21.93 22.18 -22.50
N MET A 49 21.53 20.91 -22.63
CA MET A 49 21.50 20.20 -23.92
C MET A 49 20.50 20.83 -24.90
N THR A 50 19.29 21.16 -24.41
CA THR A 50 18.26 21.80 -25.24
C THR A 50 18.58 23.24 -25.58
N ALA A 51 19.31 23.97 -24.74
CA ALA A 51 19.77 25.33 -25.00
C ALA A 51 20.80 25.37 -26.13
N VAL A 52 21.70 24.37 -26.20
CA VAL A 52 22.72 24.29 -27.26
C VAL A 52 22.12 23.96 -28.62
N VAL A 53 21.09 23.13 -28.66
CA VAL A 53 20.49 22.65 -29.94
C VAL A 53 19.31 23.53 -30.37
N ALA A 54 18.97 24.58 -29.60
CA ALA A 54 17.82 25.47 -29.84
C ALA A 54 16.49 24.70 -30.04
N THR A 55 16.34 23.59 -29.32
CA THR A 55 15.16 22.75 -29.38
C THR A 55 14.06 23.26 -28.46
N GLU A 56 12.82 22.92 -28.79
CA GLU A 56 11.63 23.32 -28.04
C GLU A 56 11.74 22.93 -26.54
N PRO A 57 11.33 23.79 -25.60
CA PRO A 57 11.38 23.54 -24.17
C PRO A 57 10.58 22.31 -23.74
N MET A 58 9.68 21.83 -24.59
CA MET A 58 8.87 20.62 -24.34
C MET A 58 9.71 19.36 -24.28
N ILE A 59 10.87 19.29 -24.94
CA ILE A 59 11.77 18.12 -24.92
C ILE A 59 12.27 17.83 -23.51
N ARG A 60 12.45 18.83 -22.65
CA ARG A 60 12.83 18.63 -21.23
C ARG A 60 11.63 18.52 -20.30
N LEU A 61 10.52 19.19 -20.62
CA LEU A 61 9.33 19.20 -19.79
C LEU A 61 8.57 17.88 -19.83
N ILE A 62 8.36 17.31 -21.02
CA ILE A 62 7.55 16.10 -21.17
C ILE A 62 8.14 14.90 -20.40
N PRO A 63 9.42 14.50 -20.57
CA PRO A 63 9.94 13.34 -19.87
C PRO A 63 10.05 13.54 -18.35
N SER A 64 10.41 14.74 -17.90
CA SER A 64 10.45 15.04 -16.47
C SER A 64 9.06 15.08 -15.84
N LEU A 65 8.07 15.63 -16.53
CA LEU A 65 6.68 15.62 -16.07
C LEU A 65 6.11 14.19 -16.02
N LEU A 66 6.37 13.38 -17.04
CA LEU A 66 5.96 11.97 -17.06
C LEU A 66 6.53 11.21 -15.86
N LEU A 67 7.81 11.40 -15.55
CA LEU A 67 8.45 10.77 -14.42
C LEU A 67 7.83 11.21 -13.08
N ALA A 68 7.54 12.50 -12.93
CA ALA A 68 6.86 13.04 -11.75
C ALA A 68 5.43 12.48 -11.60
N VAL A 69 4.68 12.38 -12.71
CA VAL A 69 3.32 11.83 -12.72
C VAL A 69 3.34 10.34 -12.35
N ILE A 70 4.29 9.56 -12.87
CA ILE A 70 4.45 8.15 -12.49
C ILE A 70 4.68 8.02 -10.98
N GLY A 71 5.59 8.83 -10.42
CA GLY A 71 5.85 8.86 -8.98
C GLY A 71 4.60 9.21 -8.16
N LEU A 72 3.82 10.18 -8.62
CA LEU A 72 2.56 10.57 -8.00
C LEU A 72 1.52 9.44 -8.05
N VAL A 73 1.38 8.76 -9.19
CA VAL A 73 0.43 7.65 -9.34
C VAL A 73 0.79 6.49 -8.41
N ILE A 74 2.08 6.13 -8.31
CA ILE A 74 2.55 5.08 -7.39
C ILE A 74 2.23 5.49 -5.94
N PHE A 75 2.54 6.73 -5.55
CA PHE A 75 2.25 7.24 -4.23
C PHE A 75 0.77 7.18 -3.89
N LEU A 76 -0.10 7.68 -4.77
CA LEU A 76 -1.54 7.65 -4.60
C LEU A 76 -2.06 6.21 -4.49
N HIS A 77 -1.57 5.29 -5.32
CA HIS A 77 -1.94 3.88 -5.25
C HIS A 77 -1.61 3.27 -3.88
N MET A 78 -0.40 3.54 -3.36
CA MET A 78 0.01 3.03 -2.05
C MET A 78 -0.84 3.62 -0.91
N MET A 79 -1.18 4.92 -0.97
CA MET A 79 -2.02 5.57 0.02
C MET A 79 -3.47 5.07 -0.03
N ILE A 80 -4.04 4.95 -1.22
CA ILE A 80 -5.39 4.40 -1.41
C ILE A 80 -5.46 2.99 -0.84
N LYS A 81 -4.51 2.12 -1.16
CA LYS A 81 -4.43 0.76 -0.63
C LYS A 81 -4.40 0.75 0.90
N LYS A 82 -3.61 1.64 1.52
CA LYS A 82 -3.55 1.78 2.99
C LYS A 82 -4.90 2.18 3.58
N TRP A 83 -5.59 3.15 2.99
CA TRP A 83 -6.84 3.69 3.54
C TRP A 83 -8.07 2.81 3.27
N THR A 84 -7.99 1.97 2.24
CA THR A 84 -9.12 1.13 1.82
C THR A 84 -9.03 -0.31 2.29
N THR A 85 -7.94 -0.68 2.96
CA THR A 85 -7.76 -2.02 3.53
C THR A 85 -7.99 -1.96 5.04
N GLU A 86 -9.02 -2.65 5.49
CA GLU A 86 -9.32 -2.89 6.91
C GLU A 86 -9.12 -4.37 7.21
N ARG A 87 -8.43 -4.68 8.29
CA ARG A 87 -8.19 -6.04 8.76
C ARG A 87 -8.45 -6.11 10.24
N VAL A 88 -9.38 -6.94 10.64
CA VAL A 88 -9.78 -7.05 12.03
C VAL A 88 -9.86 -8.52 12.43
N LEU A 89 -9.32 -8.82 13.59
CA LEU A 89 -9.49 -10.11 14.25
C LEU A 89 -10.53 -9.94 15.35
N THR A 90 -11.62 -10.70 15.25
CA THR A 90 -12.63 -10.79 16.29
C THR A 90 -12.45 -12.07 17.09
N ASP A 91 -13.24 -12.26 18.13
CA ASP A 91 -13.28 -13.47 18.95
C ASP A 91 -13.75 -14.73 18.20
N ILE A 92 -14.40 -14.58 17.00
CA ILE A 92 -14.96 -15.70 16.24
C ILE A 92 -14.45 -15.81 14.80
N ARG A 93 -13.96 -14.72 14.19
CA ARG A 93 -13.51 -14.69 12.79
C ARG A 93 -12.44 -13.65 12.52
N PHE A 94 -11.65 -13.88 11.48
CA PHE A 94 -10.80 -12.88 10.86
C PHE A 94 -11.55 -12.25 9.68
N ILE A 95 -11.58 -10.93 9.61
CA ILE A 95 -12.25 -10.16 8.55
C ILE A 95 -11.19 -9.31 7.86
N GLN A 96 -11.03 -9.52 6.56
CA GLN A 96 -10.20 -8.66 5.73
C GLN A 96 -11.05 -8.03 4.63
N LYS A 97 -11.10 -6.71 4.62
CA LYS A 97 -11.76 -5.93 3.56
C LYS A 97 -10.72 -5.19 2.78
N THR A 98 -10.79 -5.31 1.46
CA THR A 98 -9.92 -4.60 0.52
C THR A 98 -10.75 -3.93 -0.57
N GLY A 99 -10.20 -2.85 -1.14
CA GLY A 99 -10.74 -2.19 -2.33
C GLY A 99 -11.53 -0.92 -2.07
N TRP A 100 -11.30 0.06 -2.95
CA TRP A 100 -11.94 1.36 -2.89
C TRP A 100 -13.26 1.39 -3.69
N ILE A 101 -13.24 0.90 -4.93
CA ILE A 101 -14.39 0.91 -5.85
C ILE A 101 -15.10 -0.45 -5.79
N ALA A 102 -14.38 -1.54 -6.01
CA ALA A 102 -14.86 -2.90 -5.84
C ALA A 102 -14.42 -3.39 -4.46
N ARG A 103 -15.37 -3.57 -3.56
CA ARG A 103 -15.11 -4.08 -2.21
C ARG A 103 -15.01 -5.59 -2.27
N HIS A 104 -13.90 -6.12 -1.78
CA HIS A 104 -13.71 -7.56 -1.59
C HIS A 104 -13.54 -7.81 -0.09
N THR A 105 -14.42 -8.62 0.46
CA THR A 105 -14.40 -8.98 1.88
C THR A 105 -14.16 -10.48 1.98
N GLU A 106 -13.12 -10.84 2.69
CA GLU A 106 -12.79 -12.23 3.03
C GLU A 106 -13.00 -12.42 4.53
N GLU A 107 -13.72 -13.47 4.87
CA GLU A 107 -14.01 -13.81 6.26
C GLU A 107 -13.61 -15.27 6.49
N ILE A 108 -12.77 -15.49 7.49
CA ILE A 108 -12.32 -16.83 7.88
C ILE A 108 -12.64 -17.00 9.37
N ARG A 109 -13.49 -17.99 9.70
CA ARG A 109 -13.79 -18.33 11.10
C ARG A 109 -12.56 -18.94 11.76
N ILE A 110 -12.32 -18.60 13.03
CA ILE A 110 -11.17 -19.09 13.80
C ILE A 110 -11.17 -20.63 13.88
N ASP A 111 -12.36 -21.25 14.01
CA ASP A 111 -12.53 -22.70 14.05
C ASP A 111 -12.23 -23.43 12.73
N ARG A 112 -12.10 -22.68 11.63
CA ARG A 112 -11.78 -23.18 10.26
C ARG A 112 -10.41 -22.74 9.75
N MET A 113 -9.61 -22.09 10.59
CA MET A 113 -8.23 -21.77 10.26
C MET A 113 -7.39 -23.05 10.38
N GLU A 114 -6.74 -23.45 9.27
CA GLU A 114 -5.89 -24.65 9.23
C GLU A 114 -4.42 -24.32 9.37
N GLU A 115 -4.00 -23.20 8.78
CA GLU A 115 -2.59 -22.83 8.71
C GLU A 115 -2.43 -21.31 8.83
N VAL A 116 -1.49 -20.91 9.68
CA VAL A 116 -1.05 -19.52 9.82
C VAL A 116 0.45 -19.47 9.57
N ASN A 117 0.83 -18.90 8.43
CA ASN A 117 2.22 -18.69 8.05
C ASN A 117 2.64 -17.27 8.34
N LEU A 118 3.77 -17.11 9.02
CA LEU A 118 4.40 -15.83 9.30
C LEU A 118 5.72 -15.74 8.52
N ASP A 119 5.76 -14.90 7.50
CA ASP A 119 6.97 -14.58 6.76
C ASP A 119 7.60 -13.29 7.28
N GLN A 120 8.77 -13.44 7.89
CA GLN A 120 9.50 -12.31 8.47
C GLN A 120 10.93 -12.28 7.95
N SER A 121 11.26 -11.26 7.16
CA SER A 121 12.61 -11.01 6.68
C SER A 121 13.56 -10.58 7.82
N LEU A 122 14.88 -10.57 7.57
CA LEU A 122 15.86 -10.05 8.55
C LEU A 122 15.56 -8.61 8.96
N PHE A 123 15.20 -7.76 8.00
CA PHE A 123 14.76 -6.38 8.29
C PHE A 123 13.42 -6.35 9.03
N GLY A 124 12.51 -7.28 8.72
CA GLY A 124 11.26 -7.44 9.42
C GLY A 124 11.46 -7.73 10.91
N ARG A 125 12.46 -8.55 11.25
CA ARG A 125 12.80 -8.87 12.65
C ARG A 125 13.39 -7.68 13.41
N ILE A 126 14.19 -6.83 12.73
CA ILE A 126 14.80 -5.64 13.36
C ILE A 126 13.76 -4.53 13.55
N LEU A 127 12.82 -4.40 12.63
CA LEU A 127 11.83 -3.33 12.59
C LEU A 127 10.44 -3.77 13.07
N ASP A 128 10.33 -5.01 13.56
CA ASP A 128 9.13 -5.61 14.14
C ASP A 128 7.91 -5.60 13.20
N TYR A 129 8.09 -6.11 11.97
CA TYR A 129 7.00 -6.33 11.02
C TYR A 129 7.15 -7.67 10.29
N GLY A 130 6.03 -8.21 9.78
CA GLY A 130 5.99 -9.43 8.98
C GLY A 130 4.69 -9.55 8.19
N ASP A 131 4.70 -10.44 7.21
CA ASP A 131 3.52 -10.80 6.45
C ASP A 131 2.89 -12.05 7.05
N VAL A 132 1.62 -11.96 7.41
CA VAL A 132 0.83 -13.09 7.93
C VAL A 132 -0.09 -13.59 6.84
N GLN A 133 0.04 -14.87 6.52
CA GLN A 133 -0.86 -15.58 5.60
C GLN A 133 -1.72 -16.55 6.39
N ILE A 134 -3.04 -16.41 6.27
CA ILE A 134 -4.02 -17.25 6.93
C ILE A 134 -4.72 -18.08 5.87
N SER A 135 -4.69 -19.40 6.01
CA SER A 135 -5.40 -20.33 5.14
C SER A 135 -6.44 -21.10 5.94
N GLY A 136 -7.61 -21.31 5.33
CA GLY A 136 -8.71 -22.03 5.96
C GLY A 136 -9.52 -22.84 4.95
N VAL A 137 -10.34 -23.77 5.44
CA VAL A 137 -11.23 -24.58 4.60
C VAL A 137 -12.25 -23.70 3.90
N GLY A 138 -12.22 -23.68 2.56
CA GLY A 138 -13.19 -22.95 1.73
C GLY A 138 -12.67 -21.63 1.14
N THR A 139 -11.41 -21.27 1.35
CA THR A 139 -10.73 -20.19 0.63
C THR A 139 -10.05 -20.77 -0.62
N GLY A 140 -10.77 -20.85 -1.71
CA GLY A 140 -10.28 -21.32 -3.01
C GLY A 140 -10.99 -20.61 -4.14
#